data_5cc59afb21891dd97b14cd72da65bdca
#
_entry.id   5cc59afb21891dd97b14cd72da65bdca
#
_cell.length_a   1.000
_cell.length_b   1.000
_cell.length_c   1.000
_cell.angle_alpha   90.00
_cell.angle_beta   90.00
_cell.angle_gamma   90.00
#
_symmetry.space_group_name_H-M   'P 1'
#
loop_
_entity.id
_entity.type
_entity.pdbx_description
1 polymer ?
#
loop_
_entity_poly.entity_id
_entity_poly.type
_entity_poly.pdbx_seq_one_letter_code
_entity_poly.pdbx_strand_id
1 'polypeptide(L)'
;AGKSTLIKAVLNIIPSKGIIKIDNKLSKDQLGSVAYVEQKINIDYNFPIKVRECVSLGIYPKIGLFKNLNKSDWQKVDEALKLVGLEEFSNRQISELSGGQFQRVLMARCLVQEAKYIFLDEPFVGIDSVSEEIIMNTLRKLRDNGHTILIVHHDLRKVHAYFDEVLLLNKKLISYGNTKETFTRENLTHTYGTDLFFMGGGSND
;
A
#
# COMPACT_ATOMS: atom_id res chain seq x y z
N ALA A 1 16.60 -1.34 -7.20
CA ALA A 1 16.85 -0.64 -5.93
C ALA A 1 16.24 0.76 -5.95
N GLY A 2 15.80 1.29 -4.78
CA GLY A 2 15.34 2.68 -4.64
C GLY A 2 13.82 2.90 -4.64
N LYS A 3 12.97 1.86 -4.74
CA LYS A 3 11.50 2.00 -4.79
C LYS A 3 10.92 2.64 -3.51
N SER A 4 11.17 2.03 -2.36
CA SER A 4 10.73 2.57 -1.06
C SER A 4 11.35 3.94 -0.75
N THR A 5 12.61 4.16 -1.18
CA THR A 5 13.28 5.45 -1.08
C THR A 5 12.53 6.53 -1.87
N LEU A 6 12.06 6.22 -3.08
CA LEU A 6 11.26 7.13 -3.89
C LEU A 6 9.96 7.51 -3.16
N ILE A 7 9.21 6.53 -2.66
CA ILE A 7 7.98 6.79 -1.89
C ILE A 7 8.29 7.69 -0.68
N LYS A 8 9.29 7.35 0.11
CA LYS A 8 9.69 8.14 1.30
C LYS A 8 10.12 9.57 0.94
N ALA A 9 10.77 9.77 -0.19
CA ALA A 9 11.10 11.10 -0.70
C ALA A 9 9.85 11.89 -1.12
N VAL A 10 8.91 11.26 -1.84
CA VAL A 10 7.63 11.89 -2.24
C VAL A 10 6.83 12.32 -1.01
N LEU A 11 6.84 11.51 0.05
CA LEU A 11 6.16 11.78 1.33
C LEU A 11 6.93 12.73 2.26
N ASN A 12 8.09 13.25 1.83
CA ASN A 12 8.97 14.10 2.66
C ASN A 12 9.42 13.44 3.98
N ILE A 13 9.44 12.11 4.05
CA ILE A 13 9.95 11.34 5.19
C ILE A 13 11.48 11.37 5.22
N ILE A 14 12.11 11.43 4.05
CA ILE A 14 13.55 11.57 3.89
C ILE A 14 13.90 12.82 3.07
N PRO A 15 15.06 13.45 3.30
CA PRO A 15 15.51 14.57 2.49
C PRO A 15 15.67 14.16 1.01
N SER A 16 15.28 15.04 0.10
CA SER A 16 15.42 14.86 -1.34
C SER A 16 15.89 16.15 -2.01
N LYS A 17 16.54 16.02 -3.18
CA LYS A 17 16.91 17.15 -4.04
C LYS A 17 15.93 17.22 -5.21
N GLY A 18 15.55 18.43 -5.61
CA GLY A 18 14.61 18.67 -6.69
C GLY A 18 13.21 19.07 -6.23
N ILE A 19 12.27 19.08 -7.14
CA ILE A 19 10.88 19.48 -6.91
C ILE A 19 9.98 18.26 -7.12
N ILE A 20 9.19 17.94 -6.10
CA ILE A 20 8.20 16.87 -6.17
C ILE A 20 6.81 17.52 -6.09
N LYS A 21 5.94 17.14 -7.03
CA LYS A 21 4.57 17.67 -7.11
C LYS A 21 3.55 16.52 -7.14
N ILE A 22 2.42 16.76 -6.49
CA ILE A 22 1.20 15.95 -6.57
C ILE A 22 0.08 16.92 -6.99
N ASP A 23 -0.65 16.62 -8.08
CA ASP A 23 -1.66 17.52 -8.66
C ASP A 23 -1.13 18.95 -8.88
N ASN A 24 0.07 19.08 -9.46
CA ASN A 24 0.75 20.35 -9.73
C ASN A 24 1.09 21.20 -8.49
N LYS A 25 0.82 20.75 -7.27
CA LYS A 25 1.19 21.39 -6.00
C LYS A 25 2.41 20.68 -5.40
N LEU A 26 3.17 21.37 -4.56
CA LEU A 26 4.30 20.74 -3.86
C LEU A 26 3.81 19.58 -3.01
N SER A 27 4.53 18.45 -3.04
CA SER A 27 4.11 17.22 -2.33
C SER A 27 3.91 17.46 -0.83
N LYS A 28 4.76 18.29 -0.21
CA LYS A 28 4.65 18.65 1.21
C LYS A 28 3.29 19.28 1.58
N ASP A 29 2.66 19.98 0.64
CA ASP A 29 1.37 20.66 0.84
C ASP A 29 0.18 19.74 0.52
N GLN A 30 0.46 18.53 0.02
CA GLN A 30 -0.53 17.54 -0.40
C GLN A 30 -0.50 16.24 0.44
N LEU A 31 0.29 16.17 1.50
CA LEU A 31 0.41 14.96 2.32
C LEU A 31 -0.92 14.51 2.94
N GLY A 32 -1.83 15.44 3.21
CA GLY A 32 -3.19 15.12 3.67
C GLY A 32 -4.06 14.39 2.64
N SER A 33 -3.67 14.39 1.36
CA SER A 33 -4.34 13.64 0.29
C SER A 33 -3.73 12.26 0.04
N VAL A 34 -2.68 11.88 0.78
CA VAL A 34 -1.94 10.64 0.61
C VAL A 34 -2.07 9.77 1.86
N ALA A 35 -2.52 8.53 1.69
CA ALA A 35 -2.42 7.50 2.71
C ALA A 35 -1.22 6.60 2.40
N TYR A 36 -0.46 6.22 3.43
CA TYR A 36 0.74 5.40 3.27
C TYR A 36 0.75 4.21 4.22
N VAL A 37 1.04 3.04 3.67
CA VAL A 37 1.31 1.81 4.43
C VAL A 37 2.76 1.41 4.17
N GLU A 38 3.57 1.48 5.21
CA GLU A 38 5.00 1.12 5.17
C GLU A 38 5.20 -0.40 5.25
N GLN A 39 6.24 -0.92 4.59
CA GLN A 39 6.59 -2.34 4.55
C GLN A 39 6.82 -2.96 5.94
N LYS A 40 7.49 -2.24 6.83
CA LYS A 40 7.73 -2.66 8.21
C LYS A 40 7.19 -1.59 9.15
N ILE A 41 6.00 -1.82 9.63
CA ILE A 41 5.49 -1.01 10.73
C ILE A 41 6.02 -1.64 12.01
N ASN A 42 6.92 -0.93 12.71
CA ASN A 42 7.34 -1.29 14.07
C ASN A 42 6.18 -1.02 15.03
N ILE A 43 5.14 -1.84 14.93
CA ILE A 43 4.07 -1.83 15.93
C ILE A 43 4.46 -2.86 16.99
N ASP A 44 4.45 -2.42 18.23
CA ASP A 44 4.51 -3.36 19.34
C ASP A 44 3.18 -4.16 19.35
N TYR A 45 3.24 -5.40 18.91
CA TYR A 45 2.08 -6.29 18.88
C TYR A 45 1.52 -6.55 20.28
N ASN A 46 2.30 -6.32 21.34
CA ASN A 46 1.84 -6.45 22.73
C ASN A 46 1.10 -5.19 23.22
N PHE A 47 1.06 -4.13 22.42
CA PHE A 47 0.29 -2.94 22.78
C PHE A 47 -1.19 -3.28 22.86
N PRO A 48 -1.87 -3.03 24.00
CA PRO A 48 -3.24 -3.47 24.24
C PRO A 48 -4.26 -2.58 23.51
N ILE A 49 -4.30 -2.70 22.17
CA ILE A 49 -5.24 -1.98 21.31
C ILE A 49 -6.13 -2.95 20.55
N LYS A 50 -7.42 -2.65 20.46
CA LYS A 50 -8.36 -3.43 19.66
C LYS A 50 -8.24 -3.09 18.17
N VAL A 51 -8.64 -4.03 17.34
CA VAL A 51 -8.66 -3.88 15.88
C VAL A 51 -9.35 -2.60 15.44
N ARG A 52 -10.58 -2.35 15.92
CA ARG A 52 -11.33 -1.14 15.57
C ARG A 52 -10.67 0.15 16.05
N GLU A 53 -10.01 0.12 17.19
CA GLU A 53 -9.25 1.26 17.70
C GLU A 53 -8.01 1.53 16.84
N CYS A 54 -7.29 0.48 16.45
CA CYS A 54 -6.15 0.58 15.54
C CYS A 54 -6.55 1.19 14.19
N VAL A 55 -7.68 0.77 13.62
CA VAL A 55 -8.22 1.33 12.37
C VAL A 55 -8.60 2.80 12.57
N SER A 56 -9.24 3.15 13.69
CA SER A 56 -9.68 4.51 13.97
C SER A 56 -8.53 5.53 14.01
N LEU A 57 -7.30 5.09 14.32
CA LEU A 57 -6.12 5.96 14.28
C LEU A 57 -5.89 6.61 12.91
N GLY A 58 -6.40 6.00 11.82
CA GLY A 58 -6.35 6.56 10.48
C GLY A 58 -7.21 7.81 10.28
N ILE A 59 -8.16 8.10 11.16
CA ILE A 59 -9.04 9.28 11.07
C ILE A 59 -8.37 10.54 11.63
N TYR A 60 -7.51 10.40 12.62
CA TYR A 60 -6.91 11.53 13.34
C TYR A 60 -6.13 12.53 12.49
N PRO A 61 -5.46 12.17 11.38
CA PRO A 61 -4.85 13.15 10.48
C PRO A 61 -5.83 14.22 9.95
N LYS A 62 -7.13 13.88 9.83
CA LYS A 62 -8.17 14.81 9.36
C LYS A 62 -8.79 15.62 10.48
N ILE A 63 -9.05 15.02 11.64
CA ILE A 63 -9.81 15.66 12.70
C ILE A 63 -8.92 16.29 13.79
N GLY A 64 -7.66 15.88 13.89
CA GLY A 64 -6.71 16.30 14.94
C GLY A 64 -6.72 15.38 16.15
N LEU A 65 -5.54 15.25 16.81
CA LEU A 65 -5.25 14.26 17.87
C LEU A 65 -6.09 14.41 19.14
N PHE A 66 -6.63 15.59 19.43
CA PHE A 66 -7.36 15.87 20.68
C PHE A 66 -8.88 15.85 20.50
N LYS A 67 -9.38 15.42 19.35
CA LYS A 67 -10.83 15.33 19.12
C LYS A 67 -11.32 13.90 19.33
N ASN A 68 -12.48 13.78 19.97
CA ASN A 68 -13.17 12.51 20.08
C ASN A 68 -13.83 12.15 18.76
N LEU A 69 -13.78 10.86 18.42
CA LEU A 69 -14.49 10.31 17.27
C LEU A 69 -16.01 10.37 17.52
N ASN A 70 -16.73 10.85 16.54
CA ASN A 70 -18.19 10.87 16.55
C ASN A 70 -18.78 9.56 15.96
N LYS A 71 -20.11 9.43 15.96
CA LYS A 71 -20.79 8.25 15.45
C LYS A 71 -20.49 7.95 13.98
N SER A 72 -20.38 9.01 13.15
CA SER A 72 -20.05 8.85 11.72
C SER A 72 -18.62 8.35 11.51
N ASP A 73 -17.67 8.78 12.36
CA ASP A 73 -16.28 8.30 12.30
C ASP A 73 -16.20 6.81 12.62
N TRP A 74 -16.92 6.34 13.64
CA TRP A 74 -16.99 4.92 13.98
C TRP A 74 -17.68 4.10 12.88
N GLN A 75 -18.68 4.65 12.21
CA GLN A 75 -19.32 4.00 11.07
C GLN A 75 -18.31 3.78 9.92
N LYS A 76 -17.45 4.78 9.62
CA LYS A 76 -16.38 4.62 8.63
C LYS A 76 -15.40 3.51 9.01
N VAL A 77 -15.07 3.37 10.29
CA VAL A 77 -14.23 2.27 10.81
C VAL A 77 -14.90 0.93 10.54
N ASP A 78 -16.17 0.79 10.87
CA ASP A 78 -16.91 -0.46 10.67
C ASP A 78 -17.04 -0.81 9.17
N GLU A 79 -17.27 0.18 8.30
CA GLU A 79 -17.28 0.01 6.84
C GLU A 79 -15.91 -0.40 6.29
N ALA A 80 -14.83 0.20 6.78
CA ALA A 80 -13.47 -0.18 6.37
C ALA A 80 -13.13 -1.61 6.81
N LEU A 81 -13.51 -2.02 8.02
CA LEU A 81 -13.35 -3.39 8.50
C LEU A 81 -14.12 -4.39 7.64
N LYS A 82 -15.33 -4.02 7.23
CA LYS A 82 -16.16 -4.82 6.31
C LYS A 82 -15.49 -5.01 4.95
N LEU A 83 -14.91 -3.95 4.38
CA LEU A 83 -14.22 -4.02 3.10
C LEU A 83 -13.03 -4.99 3.09
N VAL A 84 -12.39 -5.17 4.24
CA VAL A 84 -11.24 -6.07 4.39
C VAL A 84 -11.61 -7.41 5.06
N GLY A 85 -12.90 -7.69 5.32
CA GLY A 85 -13.39 -8.93 5.91
C GLY A 85 -12.92 -9.16 7.35
N LEU A 86 -12.97 -8.14 8.20
CA LEU A 86 -12.55 -8.19 9.60
C LEU A 86 -13.62 -7.72 10.61
N GLU A 87 -14.89 -7.69 10.22
CA GLU A 87 -15.98 -7.22 11.10
C GLU A 87 -16.03 -8.00 12.41
N GLU A 88 -15.93 -9.33 12.34
CA GLU A 88 -15.99 -10.21 13.52
C GLU A 88 -14.77 -10.07 14.44
N PHE A 89 -13.67 -9.49 13.93
CA PHE A 89 -12.43 -9.27 14.67
C PHE A 89 -12.37 -7.89 15.32
N SER A 90 -13.36 -7.01 15.11
CA SER A 90 -13.32 -5.59 15.49
C SER A 90 -12.97 -5.35 16.97
N ASN A 91 -13.42 -6.23 17.87
CA ASN A 91 -13.20 -6.14 19.32
C ASN A 91 -12.00 -6.96 19.81
N ARG A 92 -11.31 -7.74 18.95
CA ARG A 92 -10.11 -8.49 19.33
C ARG A 92 -8.91 -7.57 19.48
N GLN A 93 -7.93 -8.01 20.27
CA GLN A 93 -6.61 -7.36 20.34
C GLN A 93 -5.85 -7.62 19.04
N ILE A 94 -5.01 -6.64 18.61
CA ILE A 94 -4.17 -6.82 17.42
C ILE A 94 -3.15 -7.96 17.60
N SER A 95 -2.75 -8.26 18.83
CA SER A 95 -1.85 -9.37 19.18
C SER A 95 -2.44 -10.76 18.91
N GLU A 96 -3.76 -10.88 18.79
CA GLU A 96 -4.45 -12.15 18.52
C GLU A 96 -4.59 -12.45 17.03
N LEU A 97 -4.11 -11.55 16.16
CA LEU A 97 -4.28 -11.65 14.72
C LEU A 97 -3.12 -12.40 14.04
N SER A 98 -3.44 -13.13 12.98
CA SER A 98 -2.41 -13.59 12.04
C SER A 98 -1.77 -12.42 11.29
N GLY A 99 -0.58 -12.64 10.70
CA GLY A 99 0.10 -11.61 9.90
C GLY A 99 -0.77 -11.07 8.76
N GLY A 100 -1.50 -11.95 8.05
CA GLY A 100 -2.41 -11.54 6.98
C GLY A 100 -3.62 -10.76 7.50
N GLN A 101 -4.19 -11.14 8.65
CA GLN A 101 -5.25 -10.37 9.31
C GLN A 101 -4.75 -8.99 9.73
N PHE A 102 -3.57 -8.93 10.33
CA PHE A 102 -2.99 -7.65 10.74
C PHE A 102 -2.69 -6.74 9.53
N GLN A 103 -2.18 -7.28 8.42
CA GLN A 103 -1.99 -6.51 7.19
C GLN A 103 -3.32 -5.93 6.67
N ARG A 104 -4.42 -6.67 6.78
CA ARG A 104 -5.76 -6.17 6.45
C ARG A 104 -6.24 -5.06 7.43
N VAL A 105 -5.87 -5.12 8.71
CA VAL A 105 -6.10 -4.00 9.66
C VAL A 105 -5.38 -2.74 9.22
N LEU A 106 -4.11 -2.85 8.79
CA LEU A 106 -3.36 -1.71 8.28
C LEU A 106 -3.98 -1.12 7.01
N MET A 107 -4.49 -1.99 6.15
CA MET A 107 -5.26 -1.57 4.98
C MET A 107 -6.53 -0.81 5.40
N ALA A 108 -7.34 -1.35 6.31
CA ALA A 108 -8.54 -0.68 6.82
C ALA A 108 -8.21 0.69 7.44
N ARG A 109 -7.10 0.80 8.20
CA ARG A 109 -6.60 2.06 8.74
C ARG A 109 -6.22 3.07 7.65
N CYS A 110 -5.72 2.59 6.52
CA CYS A 110 -5.46 3.43 5.36
C CYS A 110 -6.78 3.90 4.70
N LEU A 111 -7.78 3.02 4.60
CA LEU A 111 -9.06 3.31 3.96
C LEU A 111 -9.85 4.42 4.67
N VAL A 112 -9.88 4.43 6.00
CA VAL A 112 -10.61 5.46 6.77
C VAL A 112 -10.03 6.87 6.60
N GLN A 113 -8.82 6.99 6.04
CA GLN A 113 -8.25 8.28 5.67
C GLN A 113 -8.94 8.89 4.45
N GLU A 114 -9.67 8.10 3.64
CA GLU A 114 -10.35 8.58 2.43
C GLU A 114 -9.41 9.42 1.54
N ALA A 115 -8.16 9.01 1.44
CA ALA A 115 -7.13 9.73 0.71
C ALA A 115 -7.27 9.47 -0.79
N LYS A 116 -7.04 10.51 -1.62
CA LYS A 116 -7.06 10.39 -3.08
C LYS A 116 -5.95 9.46 -3.60
N TYR A 117 -4.79 9.48 -2.95
CA TYR A 117 -3.61 8.70 -3.28
C TYR A 117 -3.31 7.69 -2.19
N ILE A 118 -3.09 6.43 -2.57
CA ILE A 118 -2.78 5.34 -1.65
C ILE A 118 -1.42 4.75 -2.03
N PHE A 119 -0.45 4.87 -1.15
CA PHE A 119 0.90 4.35 -1.35
C PHE A 119 1.11 3.14 -0.45
N LEU A 120 1.49 2.01 -1.04
CA LEU A 120 1.69 0.74 -0.34
C LEU A 120 3.10 0.22 -0.64
N ASP A 121 3.89 0.03 0.40
CA ASP A 121 5.24 -0.49 0.27
C ASP A 121 5.27 -1.98 0.62
N GLU A 122 5.30 -2.84 -0.40
CA GLU A 122 5.30 -4.31 -0.30
C GLU A 122 4.16 -4.88 0.56
N PRO A 123 2.89 -4.54 0.30
CA PRO A 123 1.75 -4.88 1.19
C PRO A 123 1.43 -6.38 1.24
N PHE A 124 2.03 -7.19 0.38
CA PHE A 124 1.74 -8.63 0.25
C PHE A 124 2.82 -9.53 0.85
N VAL A 125 3.88 -8.96 1.44
CA VAL A 125 4.96 -9.74 2.02
C VAL A 125 4.50 -10.46 3.28
N GLY A 126 4.67 -11.79 3.30
CA GLY A 126 4.39 -12.61 4.48
C GLY A 126 2.90 -12.84 4.77
N ILE A 127 2.02 -12.61 3.79
CA ILE A 127 0.60 -12.90 3.92
C ILE A 127 0.18 -14.10 3.07
N ASP A 128 -0.91 -14.73 3.46
CA ASP A 128 -1.53 -15.83 2.72
C ASP A 128 -2.26 -15.34 1.46
N SER A 129 -2.53 -16.26 0.52
CA SER A 129 -3.18 -15.95 -0.75
C SER A 129 -4.61 -15.42 -0.60
N VAL A 130 -5.33 -15.84 0.43
CA VAL A 130 -6.70 -15.36 0.71
C VAL A 130 -6.67 -13.89 1.13
N SER A 131 -5.76 -13.55 2.06
CA SER A 131 -5.56 -12.17 2.49
C SER A 131 -5.09 -11.27 1.34
N GLU A 132 -4.18 -11.77 0.49
CA GLU A 132 -3.74 -11.04 -0.70
C GLU A 132 -4.90 -10.75 -1.65
N GLU A 133 -5.75 -11.74 -1.93
CA GLU A 133 -6.90 -11.58 -2.81
C GLU A 133 -7.91 -10.56 -2.28
N ILE A 134 -8.21 -10.60 -0.97
CA ILE A 134 -9.10 -9.62 -0.32
C ILE A 134 -8.53 -8.20 -0.48
N ILE A 135 -7.24 -8.01 -0.21
CA ILE A 135 -6.57 -6.71 -0.36
C ILE A 135 -6.65 -6.25 -1.83
N MET A 136 -6.29 -7.12 -2.79
CA MET A 136 -6.33 -6.75 -4.21
C MET A 136 -7.74 -6.39 -4.70
N ASN A 137 -8.75 -7.14 -4.29
CA ASN A 137 -10.14 -6.85 -4.64
C ASN A 137 -10.60 -5.50 -4.04
N THR A 138 -10.16 -5.19 -2.83
CA THR A 138 -10.42 -3.89 -2.19
C THR A 138 -9.74 -2.75 -2.97
N LEU A 139 -8.46 -2.93 -3.36
CA LEU A 139 -7.71 -1.94 -4.14
C LEU A 139 -8.32 -1.70 -5.53
N ARG A 140 -8.78 -2.76 -6.21
CA ARG A 140 -9.47 -2.63 -7.50
C ARG A 140 -10.74 -1.78 -7.38
N LYS A 141 -11.58 -2.03 -6.35
CA LYS A 141 -12.78 -1.22 -6.09
C LYS A 141 -12.43 0.26 -5.86
N LEU A 142 -11.35 0.54 -5.13
CA LEU A 142 -10.89 1.92 -4.90
C LEU A 142 -10.42 2.59 -6.19
N ARG A 143 -9.62 1.89 -7.00
CA ARG A 143 -9.20 2.37 -8.32
C ARG A 143 -10.40 2.72 -9.18
N ASP A 144 -11.39 1.84 -9.26
CA ASP A 144 -12.60 2.02 -10.05
C ASP A 144 -13.44 3.20 -9.54
N ASN A 145 -13.28 3.56 -8.26
CA ASN A 145 -13.87 4.76 -7.64
C ASN A 145 -12.99 6.03 -7.77
N GLY A 146 -11.95 5.99 -8.60
CA GLY A 146 -11.13 7.16 -8.92
C GLY A 146 -9.93 7.42 -7.99
N HIS A 147 -9.59 6.49 -7.11
CA HIS A 147 -8.34 6.57 -6.33
C HIS A 147 -7.14 6.17 -7.18
N THR A 148 -6.01 6.84 -6.96
CA THR A 148 -4.72 6.43 -7.52
C THR A 148 -3.94 5.60 -6.50
N ILE A 149 -3.51 4.42 -6.91
CA ILE A 149 -2.84 3.46 -6.03
C ILE A 149 -1.44 3.20 -6.55
N LEU A 150 -0.44 3.45 -5.73
CA LEU A 150 0.96 3.15 -6.02
C LEU A 150 1.44 2.03 -5.10
N ILE A 151 1.87 0.91 -5.70
CA ILE A 151 2.31 -0.27 -4.96
C ILE A 151 3.77 -0.58 -5.32
N VAL A 152 4.63 -0.68 -4.32
CA VAL A 152 5.93 -1.33 -4.48
C VAL A 152 5.70 -2.83 -4.45
N HIS A 153 6.08 -3.50 -5.53
CA HIS A 153 5.90 -4.94 -5.70
C HIS A 153 7.18 -5.60 -6.24
N HIS A 154 7.42 -6.85 -5.87
CA HIS A 154 8.60 -7.58 -6.30
C HIS A 154 8.28 -8.93 -6.96
N ASP A 155 7.06 -9.45 -6.85
CA ASP A 155 6.65 -10.65 -7.60
C ASP A 155 6.26 -10.28 -9.03
N LEU A 156 7.21 -10.45 -9.95
CA LEU A 156 7.05 -10.07 -11.35
C LEU A 156 5.98 -10.89 -12.09
N ARG A 157 5.65 -12.09 -11.59
CA ARG A 157 4.65 -12.97 -12.22
C ARG A 157 3.24 -12.41 -12.15
N LYS A 158 2.94 -11.61 -11.14
CA LYS A 158 1.60 -11.04 -10.89
C LYS A 158 1.39 -9.68 -11.54
N VAL A 159 2.44 -9.06 -12.09
CA VAL A 159 2.41 -7.67 -12.56
C VAL A 159 1.32 -7.44 -13.61
N HIS A 160 1.24 -8.30 -14.63
CA HIS A 160 0.21 -8.18 -15.68
C HIS A 160 -1.23 -8.34 -15.17
N ALA A 161 -1.43 -9.11 -14.09
CA ALA A 161 -2.76 -9.34 -13.52
C ALA A 161 -3.20 -8.25 -12.55
N TYR A 162 -2.23 -7.52 -11.95
CA TYR A 162 -2.50 -6.62 -10.85
C TYR A 162 -2.45 -5.14 -11.21
N PHE A 163 -1.65 -4.75 -12.21
CA PHE A 163 -1.31 -3.34 -12.43
C PHE A 163 -1.63 -2.88 -13.86
N ASP A 164 -2.25 -1.71 -13.95
CA ASP A 164 -2.56 -1.05 -15.23
C ASP A 164 -1.30 -0.41 -15.81
N GLU A 165 -0.45 0.16 -14.96
CA GLU A 165 0.80 0.82 -15.32
C GLU A 165 1.95 0.32 -14.43
N VAL A 166 3.16 0.40 -14.94
CA VAL A 166 4.38 0.06 -14.20
C VAL A 166 5.43 1.16 -14.29
N LEU A 167 6.15 1.34 -13.20
CA LEU A 167 7.33 2.18 -13.11
C LEU A 167 8.53 1.28 -12.76
N LEU A 168 9.46 1.14 -13.71
CA LEU A 168 10.66 0.33 -13.55
C LEU A 168 11.82 1.22 -13.08
N LEU A 169 12.36 0.90 -11.91
CA LEU A 169 13.35 1.71 -11.22
C LEU A 169 14.58 0.87 -10.83
N ASN A 170 15.76 1.36 -11.23
CA ASN A 170 17.04 0.86 -10.73
C ASN A 170 17.98 2.04 -10.47
N LYS A 171 17.87 2.67 -9.28
CA LYS A 171 18.51 3.95 -8.91
C LYS A 171 18.13 5.11 -9.84
N LYS A 172 17.79 4.82 -11.08
CA LYS A 172 17.27 5.73 -12.10
C LYS A 172 15.97 5.19 -12.65
N LEU A 173 15.12 6.05 -13.18
CA LEU A 173 13.96 5.63 -13.95
C LEU A 173 14.46 4.94 -15.23
N ILE A 174 14.03 3.69 -15.40
CA ILE A 174 14.31 2.90 -16.62
C ILE A 174 13.18 3.09 -17.61
N SER A 175 11.93 2.86 -17.15
CA SER A 175 10.74 3.01 -17.98
C SER A 175 9.50 3.23 -17.11
N TYR A 176 8.48 3.88 -17.68
CA TYR A 176 7.16 4.10 -17.07
C TYR A 176 6.09 4.09 -18.15
N GLY A 177 4.96 3.48 -17.87
CA GLY A 177 3.80 3.48 -18.75
C GLY A 177 2.90 2.26 -18.57
N ASN A 178 2.03 2.04 -19.54
CA ASN A 178 1.10 0.91 -19.55
C ASN A 178 1.85 -0.41 -19.38
N THR A 179 1.32 -1.30 -18.54
CA THR A 179 1.98 -2.56 -18.20
C THR A 179 2.28 -3.41 -19.43
N LYS A 180 1.35 -3.50 -20.40
CA LYS A 180 1.53 -4.34 -21.60
C LYS A 180 2.70 -3.86 -22.48
N GLU A 181 2.93 -2.55 -22.53
CA GLU A 181 3.96 -1.94 -23.40
C GLU A 181 5.30 -1.79 -22.68
N THR A 182 5.26 -1.55 -21.36
CA THR A 182 6.44 -1.19 -20.57
C THR A 182 7.10 -2.39 -19.90
N PHE A 183 6.32 -3.41 -19.52
CA PHE A 183 6.81 -4.60 -18.82
C PHE A 183 7.37 -5.62 -19.80
N THR A 184 8.41 -5.23 -20.53
CA THR A 184 9.09 -6.04 -21.57
C THR A 184 10.34 -6.72 -21.02
N ARG A 185 10.78 -7.79 -21.69
CA ARG A 185 12.01 -8.50 -21.35
C ARG A 185 13.22 -7.56 -21.36
N GLU A 186 13.29 -6.65 -22.32
CA GLU A 186 14.37 -5.68 -22.45
C GLU A 186 14.42 -4.73 -21.23
N ASN A 187 13.30 -4.09 -20.88
CA ASN A 187 13.21 -3.19 -19.72
C ASN A 187 13.48 -3.91 -18.40
N LEU A 188 13.05 -5.17 -18.28
CA LEU A 188 13.33 -6.01 -17.11
C LEU A 188 14.81 -6.34 -16.99
N THR A 189 15.47 -6.66 -18.11
CA THR A 189 16.92 -6.91 -18.13
C THR A 189 17.69 -5.66 -17.71
N HIS A 190 17.31 -4.48 -18.20
CA HIS A 190 17.91 -3.19 -17.79
C HIS A 190 17.66 -2.87 -16.31
N THR A 191 16.49 -3.28 -15.77
CA THR A 191 16.12 -2.99 -14.38
C THR A 191 16.78 -3.91 -13.37
N TYR A 192 16.83 -5.21 -13.66
CA TYR A 192 17.19 -6.27 -12.70
C TYR A 192 18.46 -7.04 -13.07
N GLY A 193 18.98 -6.88 -14.30
CA GLY A 193 20.08 -7.67 -14.84
C GLY A 193 19.62 -8.98 -15.50
N THR A 194 20.58 -9.71 -16.05
CA THR A 194 20.32 -10.98 -16.76
C THR A 194 19.96 -12.13 -15.81
N ASP A 195 20.29 -12.04 -14.52
CA ASP A 195 20.08 -13.10 -13.53
C ASP A 195 18.60 -13.44 -13.29
N LEU A 196 17.69 -12.55 -13.67
CA LEU A 196 16.24 -12.76 -13.57
C LEU A 196 15.74 -13.96 -14.38
N PHE A 197 16.39 -14.27 -15.48
CA PHE A 197 15.97 -15.35 -16.39
C PHE A 197 16.43 -16.74 -15.93
N PHE A 198 17.42 -16.80 -15.03
CA PHE A 198 17.88 -18.06 -14.45
C PHE A 198 17.01 -18.54 -13.28
N MET A 199 16.21 -17.66 -12.66
CA MET A 199 15.30 -18.04 -11.57
C MET A 199 13.93 -18.52 -12.05
N GLY A 200 13.61 -18.40 -13.35
CA GLY A 200 12.34 -18.82 -13.95
C GLY A 200 12.42 -20.07 -14.84
N GLY A 201 13.60 -20.67 -14.98
CA GLY A 201 13.86 -21.80 -15.87
C GLY A 201 14.07 -23.12 -15.12
N GLY A 202 13.06 -23.58 -14.40
CA GLY A 202 13.08 -24.88 -13.73
C GLY A 202 11.69 -25.49 -13.71
N SER A 203 11.32 -26.12 -14.81
CA SER A 203 10.47 -27.29 -15.00
C SER A 203 9.64 -27.19 -16.30
N ASN A 204 10.28 -27.60 -17.38
CA ASN A 204 9.60 -28.36 -18.44
C ASN A 204 10.33 -29.69 -18.48
N ASP A 205 9.73 -30.68 -17.85
CA ASP A 205 9.69 -32.08 -18.23
C ASP A 205 8.43 -32.67 -17.57
#